data_2c1689dd96f398e74ec1d4a7032de05b
#
_entry.id   2c1689dd96f398e74ec1d4a7032de05b
#
_cell.length_a   1.000
_cell.length_b   1.000
_cell.length_c   1.000
_cell.angle_alpha   90.00
_cell.angle_beta   90.00
_cell.angle_gamma   90.00
#
_symmetry.space_group_name_H-M   'P 1'
#
loop_
_entity.id
_entity.type
_entity.pdbx_description
1 polymer ?
#
loop_
_entity_poly.entity_id
_entity_poly.type
_entity_poly.pdbx_seq_one_letter_code
_entity_poly.pdbx_strand_id
1 'polypeptide(L)'
;GTATFNHDIILGNNSFVQFGDAGEKMLGDGTDLTINSSNDLNLTATTDINIPANVGLTFGDDAEKIEGDGTDLTIAGNNINLTATADVVVPANVGITFGTGEKIEGNNTDLTVTSGADINLTATTDINVPSGVGVTFGDDGEKIEGDGTDLTIASSAKINLTATSDVHIPNNVGIVFGGDSEKIEGDGTDLVISANNLTVDAAADITLDAAGNDLNFAAGGTTVLTITNSSSDVIVKPIVDTKDLIFQQRDGTEVM
;
A
#
# COMPACT_ATOMS: atom_id res chain seq x y z
N GLY A 1 -11.84 -8.59 -73.19
CA GLY A 1 -12.13 -7.26 -73.64
C GLY A 1 -12.69 -6.44 -72.45
N THR A 2 -12.52 -5.14 -72.43
CA THR A 2 -13.07 -4.21 -71.43
C THR A 2 -14.42 -3.73 -71.90
N ALA A 3 -15.47 -3.82 -71.08
CA ALA A 3 -16.75 -3.16 -71.31
C ALA A 3 -16.69 -1.80 -70.64
N THR A 4 -16.98 -0.72 -71.38
CA THR A 4 -17.08 0.65 -70.87
C THR A 4 -18.53 1.08 -70.90
N PHE A 5 -19.08 1.46 -69.78
CA PHE A 5 -20.42 2.02 -69.64
C PHE A 5 -20.31 3.54 -69.46
N ASN A 6 -20.94 4.34 -70.28
CA ASN A 6 -20.89 5.81 -70.18
C ASN A 6 -22.04 6.37 -69.31
N HIS A 7 -22.92 5.51 -68.82
CA HIS A 7 -24.04 5.84 -67.93
C HIS A 7 -24.15 4.85 -66.79
N ASP A 8 -25.06 5.09 -65.85
CA ASP A 8 -25.31 4.20 -64.72
C ASP A 8 -25.73 2.81 -65.13
N ILE A 9 -25.29 1.80 -64.43
CA ILE A 9 -25.79 0.43 -64.50
C ILE A 9 -26.83 0.28 -63.40
N ILE A 10 -28.12 0.23 -63.78
CA ILE A 10 -29.22 0.01 -62.85
C ILE A 10 -29.58 -1.48 -62.86
N LEU A 11 -29.40 -2.11 -61.71
CA LEU A 11 -29.82 -3.50 -61.47
C LEU A 11 -31.13 -3.47 -60.67
N GLY A 12 -32.06 -4.36 -61.02
CA GLY A 12 -33.29 -4.53 -60.22
C GLY A 12 -32.99 -5.14 -58.85
N ASN A 13 -33.96 -5.06 -57.92
CA ASN A 13 -33.85 -5.69 -56.61
C ASN A 13 -33.57 -7.20 -56.77
N ASN A 14 -32.72 -7.72 -55.85
CA ASN A 14 -32.25 -9.10 -55.87
C ASN A 14 -31.40 -9.47 -57.10
N SER A 15 -30.97 -8.49 -57.91
CA SER A 15 -29.95 -8.66 -58.93
C SER A 15 -28.58 -8.40 -58.37
N PHE A 16 -27.54 -9.03 -58.91
CA PHE A 16 -26.18 -8.94 -58.37
C PHE A 16 -25.12 -8.80 -59.47
N VAL A 17 -23.98 -8.24 -59.09
CA VAL A 17 -22.74 -8.33 -59.86
C VAL A 17 -21.92 -9.47 -59.26
N GLN A 18 -21.60 -10.47 -60.08
CA GLN A 18 -20.82 -11.63 -59.65
C GLN A 18 -19.39 -11.52 -60.17
N PHE A 19 -18.43 -11.92 -59.32
CA PHE A 19 -17.01 -11.94 -59.63
C PHE A 19 -16.51 -13.40 -59.55
N GLY A 20 -16.39 -14.07 -60.69
CA GLY A 20 -15.96 -15.46 -60.73
C GLY A 20 -17.11 -16.43 -60.50
N ASP A 21 -17.19 -17.03 -59.33
CA ASP A 21 -18.24 -17.99 -58.97
C ASP A 21 -19.34 -17.37 -58.07
N ALA A 22 -20.27 -18.18 -57.59
CA ALA A 22 -21.43 -17.69 -56.82
C ALA A 22 -21.09 -17.19 -55.42
N GLY A 23 -19.85 -17.35 -54.96
CA GLY A 23 -19.39 -16.94 -53.61
C GLY A 23 -19.05 -15.43 -53.50
N GLU A 24 -18.64 -14.82 -54.63
CA GLU A 24 -18.21 -13.41 -54.68
C GLU A 24 -19.25 -12.58 -55.45
N LYS A 25 -19.99 -11.75 -54.74
CA LYS A 25 -21.01 -10.89 -55.35
C LYS A 25 -21.37 -9.65 -54.55
N MET A 26 -21.91 -8.66 -55.26
CA MET A 26 -22.55 -7.49 -54.69
C MET A 26 -24.06 -7.55 -55.03
N LEU A 27 -24.91 -7.49 -54.03
CA LEU A 27 -26.36 -7.66 -54.13
C LEU A 27 -27.08 -6.55 -53.39
N GLY A 28 -28.06 -5.91 -54.02
CA GLY A 28 -29.02 -4.99 -53.42
C GLY A 28 -30.42 -5.60 -53.43
N ASP A 29 -31.12 -5.57 -52.30
CA ASP A 29 -32.49 -6.07 -52.16
C ASP A 29 -33.55 -4.96 -52.10
N GLY A 30 -33.13 -3.69 -52.18
CA GLY A 30 -33.95 -2.50 -52.03
C GLY A 30 -33.90 -1.86 -50.65
N THR A 31 -33.30 -2.53 -49.70
CA THR A 31 -33.05 -2.04 -48.33
C THR A 31 -31.54 -2.05 -48.03
N ASP A 32 -30.89 -3.19 -48.23
CA ASP A 32 -29.52 -3.40 -47.92
C ASP A 32 -28.64 -3.65 -49.17
N LEU A 33 -27.37 -3.21 -49.07
CA LEU A 33 -26.31 -3.61 -49.98
C LEU A 33 -25.45 -4.66 -49.28
N THR A 34 -25.47 -5.88 -49.80
CA THR A 34 -24.65 -7.00 -49.32
C THR A 34 -23.47 -7.24 -50.25
N ILE A 35 -22.27 -7.32 -49.68
CA ILE A 35 -21.05 -7.73 -50.36
C ILE A 35 -20.65 -9.10 -49.79
N ASN A 36 -20.70 -10.13 -50.59
CA ASN A 36 -20.30 -11.48 -50.19
C ASN A 36 -18.91 -11.80 -50.74
N SER A 37 -18.11 -12.37 -49.89
CA SER A 37 -16.83 -13.00 -50.22
C SER A 37 -16.78 -14.40 -49.64
N SER A 38 -16.30 -15.38 -50.38
CA SER A 38 -16.13 -16.77 -49.90
C SER A 38 -14.91 -16.92 -48.97
N ASN A 39 -14.02 -15.97 -48.95
CA ASN A 39 -12.85 -15.91 -48.08
C ASN A 39 -12.76 -14.52 -47.44
N ASP A 40 -11.76 -13.71 -47.72
CA ASP A 40 -11.58 -12.41 -47.14
C ASP A 40 -12.22 -11.29 -47.99
N LEU A 41 -12.78 -10.27 -47.33
CA LEU A 41 -13.14 -9.02 -48.00
C LEU A 41 -12.02 -7.99 -47.72
N ASN A 42 -11.21 -7.71 -48.76
CA ASN A 42 -10.10 -6.75 -48.66
C ASN A 42 -10.54 -5.37 -49.12
N LEU A 43 -10.68 -4.45 -48.20
CA LEU A 43 -10.97 -3.03 -48.48
C LEU A 43 -9.65 -2.24 -48.39
N THR A 44 -9.15 -1.72 -49.54
CA THR A 44 -7.91 -0.94 -49.57
C THR A 44 -8.22 0.48 -50.05
N ALA A 45 -7.90 1.45 -49.21
CA ALA A 45 -8.01 2.85 -49.52
C ALA A 45 -6.64 3.55 -49.35
N THR A 46 -6.37 4.58 -50.17
CA THR A 46 -5.12 5.34 -50.05
C THR A 46 -5.13 6.35 -48.90
N THR A 47 -6.31 6.70 -48.41
CA THR A 47 -6.49 7.56 -47.23
C THR A 47 -7.33 6.83 -46.17
N ASP A 48 -8.65 6.88 -46.27
CA ASP A 48 -9.53 6.38 -45.20
C ASP A 48 -10.72 5.57 -45.76
N ILE A 49 -11.21 4.63 -44.96
CA ILE A 49 -12.53 4.04 -45.10
C ILE A 49 -13.43 4.77 -44.11
N ASN A 50 -14.28 5.67 -44.61
CA ASN A 50 -15.12 6.52 -43.78
C ASN A 50 -16.38 5.78 -43.33
N ILE A 51 -16.55 5.69 -42.01
CA ILE A 51 -17.78 5.25 -41.37
C ILE A 51 -18.43 6.51 -40.77
N PRO A 52 -19.64 6.88 -41.15
CA PRO A 52 -20.31 8.08 -40.61
C PRO A 52 -20.55 7.98 -39.09
N ALA A 53 -20.76 9.13 -38.43
CA ALA A 53 -21.15 9.15 -37.03
C ALA A 53 -22.46 8.37 -36.80
N ASN A 54 -22.55 7.64 -35.70
CA ASN A 54 -23.66 6.76 -35.33
C ASN A 54 -23.88 5.58 -36.29
N VAL A 55 -22.85 5.24 -37.07
CA VAL A 55 -22.78 4.04 -37.89
C VAL A 55 -21.56 3.25 -37.43
N GLY A 56 -21.73 1.99 -37.08
CA GLY A 56 -20.67 1.14 -36.54
C GLY A 56 -20.31 -0.04 -37.44
N LEU A 57 -19.19 -0.68 -37.10
CA LEU A 57 -18.85 -2.03 -37.55
C LEU A 57 -19.33 -2.99 -36.47
N THR A 58 -20.29 -3.85 -36.78
CA THR A 58 -20.82 -4.86 -35.89
C THR A 58 -20.16 -6.23 -36.12
N PHE A 59 -20.05 -7.01 -35.05
CA PHE A 59 -19.46 -8.36 -35.08
C PHE A 59 -20.52 -9.35 -34.56
N GLY A 60 -21.42 -9.79 -35.44
CA GLY A 60 -22.53 -10.68 -35.12
C GLY A 60 -23.84 -9.93 -34.97
N ASP A 61 -23.97 -9.12 -33.90
CA ASP A 61 -25.13 -8.27 -33.67
C ASP A 61 -24.71 -6.90 -33.07
N ASP A 62 -25.67 -6.05 -32.76
CA ASP A 62 -25.42 -4.69 -32.24
C ASP A 62 -24.80 -4.63 -30.85
N ALA A 63 -24.67 -5.78 -30.15
CA ALA A 63 -24.06 -5.83 -28.83
C ALA A 63 -22.52 -5.80 -28.91
N GLU A 64 -21.94 -6.25 -30.02
CA GLU A 64 -20.50 -6.20 -30.29
C GLU A 64 -20.21 -5.27 -31.47
N LYS A 65 -19.68 -4.08 -31.20
CA LYS A 65 -19.41 -3.07 -32.23
C LYS A 65 -18.27 -2.10 -31.92
N ILE A 66 -17.80 -1.47 -33.00
CA ILE A 66 -16.95 -0.28 -32.93
C ILE A 66 -17.71 0.85 -33.62
N GLU A 67 -18.03 1.93 -32.91
CA GLU A 67 -18.87 3.03 -33.39
C GLU A 67 -18.39 4.38 -32.88
N GLY A 68 -18.36 5.39 -33.76
CA GLY A 68 -18.07 6.78 -33.38
C GLY A 68 -19.33 7.64 -33.49
N ASP A 69 -19.56 8.54 -32.55
CA ASP A 69 -20.69 9.49 -32.58
C ASP A 69 -20.28 10.89 -33.07
N GLY A 70 -19.03 11.07 -33.44
CA GLY A 70 -18.43 12.34 -33.84
C GLY A 70 -17.66 13.04 -32.72
N THR A 71 -17.73 12.52 -31.50
CA THR A 71 -16.99 12.98 -30.31
C THR A 71 -16.18 11.82 -29.72
N ASP A 72 -16.86 10.71 -29.43
CA ASP A 72 -16.31 9.55 -28.78
C ASP A 72 -16.27 8.32 -29.71
N LEU A 73 -15.26 7.47 -29.55
CA LEU A 73 -15.19 6.16 -30.14
C LEU A 73 -15.55 5.12 -29.08
N THR A 74 -16.63 4.39 -29.31
CA THR A 74 -17.09 3.30 -28.45
C THR A 74 -16.71 1.96 -29.01
N ILE A 75 -16.08 1.11 -28.16
CA ILE A 75 -15.91 -0.32 -28.42
C ILE A 75 -16.81 -1.06 -27.45
N ALA A 76 -17.86 -1.71 -27.93
CA ALA A 76 -18.83 -2.43 -27.13
C ALA A 76 -18.69 -3.95 -27.30
N GLY A 77 -18.92 -4.69 -26.25
CA GLY A 77 -18.92 -6.14 -26.19
C GLY A 77 -19.06 -6.64 -24.77
N ASN A 78 -19.35 -7.94 -24.57
CA ASN A 78 -19.39 -8.52 -23.22
C ASN A 78 -18.03 -8.41 -22.52
N ASN A 79 -16.96 -8.68 -23.23
CA ASN A 79 -15.59 -8.49 -22.78
C ASN A 79 -14.75 -7.88 -23.90
N ILE A 80 -13.96 -6.88 -23.57
CA ILE A 80 -12.98 -6.32 -24.50
C ILE A 80 -11.61 -6.91 -24.16
N ASN A 81 -11.13 -7.84 -24.98
CA ASN A 81 -9.83 -8.49 -24.79
C ASN A 81 -8.78 -7.78 -25.65
N LEU A 82 -7.91 -7.00 -25.00
CA LEU A 82 -6.80 -6.33 -25.66
C LEU A 82 -5.55 -7.21 -25.54
N THR A 83 -5.15 -7.85 -26.64
CA THR A 83 -3.94 -8.69 -26.71
C THR A 83 -2.85 -7.96 -27.47
N ALA A 84 -1.96 -7.30 -26.76
CA ALA A 84 -0.82 -6.60 -27.33
C ALA A 84 0.46 -7.44 -27.19
N THR A 85 1.34 -7.40 -28.19
CA THR A 85 2.66 -8.04 -28.11
C THR A 85 3.71 -7.17 -27.39
N ALA A 86 3.42 -5.90 -27.19
CA ALA A 86 4.19 -4.96 -26.36
C ALA A 86 3.24 -4.32 -25.32
N ASP A 87 2.83 -3.10 -25.51
CA ASP A 87 2.06 -2.36 -24.50
C ASP A 87 0.70 -1.88 -25.05
N VAL A 88 -0.27 -1.72 -24.16
CA VAL A 88 -1.44 -0.86 -24.39
C VAL A 88 -1.04 0.54 -23.86
N VAL A 89 -0.76 1.46 -24.76
CA VAL A 89 -0.25 2.80 -24.40
C VAL A 89 -1.39 3.72 -24.04
N VAL A 90 -1.39 4.21 -22.80
CA VAL A 90 -2.27 5.29 -22.33
C VAL A 90 -1.39 6.54 -22.18
N PRO A 91 -1.66 7.64 -22.94
CA PRO A 91 -0.85 8.85 -22.85
C PRO A 91 -0.88 9.51 -21.46
N ALA A 92 0.08 10.40 -21.19
CA ALA A 92 0.07 11.22 -19.98
C ALA A 92 -1.21 12.06 -19.88
N ASN A 93 -1.73 12.20 -18.66
CA ASN A 93 -2.98 12.90 -18.35
C ASN A 93 -4.24 12.27 -19.01
N VAL A 94 -4.11 11.01 -19.42
CA VAL A 94 -5.22 10.14 -19.85
C VAL A 94 -5.23 8.93 -18.92
N GLY A 95 -6.36 8.63 -18.34
CA GLY A 95 -6.50 7.55 -17.37
C GLY A 95 -7.45 6.45 -17.82
N ILE A 96 -7.42 5.34 -17.08
CA ILE A 96 -8.45 4.29 -17.14
C ILE A 96 -9.42 4.57 -16.00
N THR A 97 -10.69 4.82 -16.32
CA THR A 97 -11.73 5.15 -15.34
C THR A 97 -12.60 3.94 -15.05
N PHE A 98 -12.93 3.73 -13.79
CA PHE A 98 -13.82 2.68 -13.30
C PHE A 98 -15.08 3.34 -12.72
N GLY A 99 -16.16 3.40 -13.51
CA GLY A 99 -17.36 4.15 -13.11
C GLY A 99 -17.18 5.67 -13.19
N THR A 100 -17.50 6.39 -12.13
CA THR A 100 -17.49 7.86 -12.12
C THR A 100 -16.46 8.50 -11.20
N GLY A 101 -15.82 7.73 -10.33
CA GLY A 101 -14.93 8.27 -9.28
C GLY A 101 -13.55 7.62 -9.19
N GLU A 102 -13.41 6.40 -9.66
CA GLU A 102 -12.19 5.60 -9.53
C GLU A 102 -11.40 5.62 -10.84
N LYS A 103 -10.09 5.90 -10.77
CA LYS A 103 -9.21 5.90 -11.95
C LYS A 103 -7.77 5.54 -11.63
N ILE A 104 -7.05 5.10 -12.66
CA ILE A 104 -5.59 4.99 -12.70
C ILE A 104 -5.09 5.93 -13.78
N GLU A 105 -4.22 6.88 -13.43
CA GLU A 105 -3.75 7.91 -14.34
C GLU A 105 -2.28 8.28 -14.07
N GLY A 106 -1.47 8.41 -15.12
CA GLY A 106 -0.10 8.87 -15.04
C GLY A 106 0.10 10.23 -15.71
N ASN A 107 0.96 11.08 -15.13
CA ASN A 107 1.27 12.43 -15.65
C ASN A 107 2.73 12.60 -16.11
N ASN A 108 3.48 11.52 -16.34
CA ASN A 108 4.92 11.41 -16.59
C ASN A 108 5.82 11.57 -15.36
N THR A 109 5.27 11.88 -14.21
CA THR A 109 6.00 11.97 -12.94
C THR A 109 5.42 10.98 -11.94
N ASP A 110 4.11 11.02 -11.76
CA ASP A 110 3.38 10.23 -10.77
C ASP A 110 2.39 9.29 -11.44
N LEU A 111 2.19 8.12 -10.84
CA LEU A 111 1.05 7.25 -11.09
C LEU A 111 0.06 7.43 -9.96
N THR A 112 -1.11 7.95 -10.26
CA THR A 112 -2.18 8.18 -9.30
C THR A 112 -3.24 7.08 -9.41
N VAL A 113 -3.56 6.44 -8.30
CA VAL A 113 -4.71 5.55 -8.15
C VAL A 113 -5.74 6.25 -7.27
N THR A 114 -6.89 6.59 -7.84
CA THR A 114 -7.95 7.30 -7.12
C THR A 114 -9.12 6.36 -6.86
N SER A 115 -9.59 6.33 -5.62
CA SER A 115 -10.77 5.59 -5.19
C SER A 115 -11.69 6.49 -4.38
N GLY A 116 -13.01 6.37 -4.53
CA GLY A 116 -14.02 7.09 -3.74
C GLY A 116 -14.19 6.52 -2.32
N ALA A 117 -13.61 5.36 -2.03
CA ALA A 117 -13.61 4.73 -0.71
C ALA A 117 -12.22 4.16 -0.41
N ASP A 118 -12.06 2.84 -0.36
CA ASP A 118 -10.81 2.19 -0.02
C ASP A 118 -10.03 1.72 -1.27
N ILE A 119 -8.71 1.67 -1.16
CA ILE A 119 -7.84 0.95 -2.10
C ILE A 119 -7.41 -0.34 -1.41
N ASN A 120 -7.96 -1.48 -1.84
CA ASN A 120 -7.66 -2.80 -1.29
C ASN A 120 -6.54 -3.45 -2.11
N LEU A 121 -5.35 -3.51 -1.54
CA LEU A 121 -4.19 -4.19 -2.12
C LEU A 121 -4.11 -5.60 -1.54
N THR A 122 -4.41 -6.62 -2.35
CA THR A 122 -4.37 -8.04 -1.93
C THR A 122 -3.23 -8.74 -2.65
N ALA A 123 -2.22 -9.14 -1.92
CA ALA A 123 -1.08 -9.90 -2.41
C ALA A 123 -1.02 -11.28 -1.72
N THR A 124 -0.59 -12.32 -2.42
CA THR A 124 -0.40 -13.66 -1.84
C THR A 124 0.89 -13.79 -1.03
N THR A 125 1.85 -12.90 -1.25
CA THR A 125 3.09 -12.80 -0.47
C THR A 125 3.23 -11.40 0.11
N ASP A 126 3.83 -10.45 -0.62
CA ASP A 126 4.19 -9.14 -0.09
C ASP A 126 3.77 -7.99 -1.02
N ILE A 127 3.56 -6.83 -0.44
CA ILE A 127 3.56 -5.54 -1.14
C ILE A 127 4.93 -4.92 -0.88
N ASN A 128 5.81 -4.97 -1.90
CA ASN A 128 7.18 -4.51 -1.76
C ASN A 128 7.31 -2.99 -1.89
N VAL A 129 7.84 -2.37 -0.85
CA VAL A 129 8.29 -0.98 -0.88
C VAL A 129 9.82 -1.01 -0.90
N PRO A 130 10.48 -0.46 -1.93
CA PRO A 130 11.94 -0.48 -2.03
C PRO A 130 12.65 0.24 -0.88
N SER A 131 13.92 -0.09 -0.64
CA SER A 131 14.78 0.63 0.32
C SER A 131 14.83 2.13 0.01
N GLY A 132 14.71 2.97 1.02
CA GLY A 132 14.66 4.42 0.89
C GLY A 132 13.35 4.98 0.33
N VAL A 133 12.33 4.12 0.17
CA VAL A 133 10.97 4.53 -0.23
C VAL A 133 10.03 4.24 0.92
N GLY A 134 9.22 5.19 1.32
CA GLY A 134 8.31 5.07 2.45
C GLY A 134 6.83 5.13 2.06
N VAL A 135 5.98 4.73 2.98
CA VAL A 135 4.54 5.02 2.95
C VAL A 135 4.32 6.26 3.82
N THR A 136 3.88 7.35 3.23
CA THR A 136 3.62 8.63 3.91
C THR A 136 2.14 8.78 4.28
N PHE A 137 1.89 9.52 5.35
CA PHE A 137 0.54 9.82 5.85
C PHE A 137 0.35 11.34 5.92
N GLY A 138 0.02 11.94 4.77
CA GLY A 138 -0.13 13.38 4.62
C GLY A 138 1.10 14.01 3.98
N ASP A 139 2.21 14.11 4.70
CA ASP A 139 3.49 14.63 4.21
C ASP A 139 4.68 13.79 4.71
N ASP A 140 5.89 14.18 4.37
CA ASP A 140 7.11 13.43 4.72
C ASP A 140 7.43 13.40 6.22
N GLY A 141 6.70 14.16 7.03
CA GLY A 141 6.85 14.17 8.49
C GLY A 141 6.25 12.94 9.16
N GLU A 142 5.26 12.30 8.54
CA GLU A 142 4.60 11.09 9.02
C GLU A 142 4.79 9.96 8.02
N LYS A 143 5.68 8.99 8.34
CA LYS A 143 5.98 7.90 7.42
C LYS A 143 6.44 6.61 8.09
N ILE A 144 6.33 5.52 7.34
CA ILE A 144 6.98 4.23 7.62
C ILE A 144 7.93 3.95 6.46
N GLU A 145 9.23 3.82 6.74
CA GLU A 145 10.27 3.69 5.72
C GLU A 145 11.38 2.73 6.16
N GLY A 146 11.82 1.85 5.28
CA GLY A 146 12.97 0.97 5.50
C GLY A 146 14.17 1.39 4.65
N ASP A 147 15.38 1.42 5.21
CA ASP A 147 16.61 1.75 4.47
C ASP A 147 17.44 0.51 4.05
N GLY A 148 16.90 -0.67 4.31
CA GLY A 148 17.56 -1.96 4.08
C GLY A 148 18.25 -2.52 5.33
N THR A 149 18.34 -1.74 6.41
CA THR A 149 18.87 -2.14 7.72
C THR A 149 17.84 -1.90 8.80
N ASP A 150 17.32 -0.67 8.88
CA ASP A 150 16.39 -0.22 9.90
C ASP A 150 15.01 0.08 9.32
N LEU A 151 13.97 -0.15 10.11
CA LEU A 151 12.61 0.31 9.87
C LEU A 151 12.34 1.54 10.74
N THR A 152 12.12 2.67 10.10
CA THR A 152 11.77 3.93 10.77
C THR A 152 10.28 4.19 10.72
N ILE A 153 9.67 4.46 11.88
CA ILE A 153 8.34 5.04 11.99
C ILE A 153 8.51 6.47 12.47
N ALA A 154 8.28 7.44 11.62
CA ALA A 154 8.45 8.85 11.90
C ALA A 154 7.11 9.55 12.09
N SER A 155 7.09 10.54 12.99
CA SER A 155 5.95 11.42 13.22
C SER A 155 6.45 12.80 13.65
N SER A 156 5.86 13.86 13.11
CA SER A 156 6.15 15.25 13.50
C SER A 156 5.66 15.61 14.90
N ALA A 157 4.79 14.78 15.51
CA ALA A 157 4.25 15.01 16.86
C ALA A 157 4.41 13.78 17.76
N LYS A 158 3.48 12.84 17.71
CA LYS A 158 3.44 11.68 18.61
C LYS A 158 3.19 10.39 17.82
N ILE A 159 3.82 9.31 18.25
CA ILE A 159 3.47 7.96 17.85
C ILE A 159 2.60 7.36 18.96
N ASN A 160 1.31 7.12 18.67
CA ASN A 160 0.36 6.51 19.58
C ASN A 160 0.24 5.02 19.25
N LEU A 161 0.75 4.16 20.11
CA LEU A 161 0.61 2.71 20.01
C LEU A 161 -0.59 2.27 20.85
N THR A 162 -1.69 1.89 20.21
CA THR A 162 -2.91 1.41 20.89
C THR A 162 -3.10 -0.08 20.59
N ALA A 163 -2.85 -0.90 21.58
CA ALA A 163 -3.04 -2.35 21.51
C ALA A 163 -4.17 -2.78 22.45
N THR A 164 -4.94 -3.79 22.07
CA THR A 164 -5.99 -4.37 22.94
C THR A 164 -5.42 -5.33 24.00
N SER A 165 -4.18 -5.76 23.85
CA SER A 165 -3.41 -6.53 24.82
C SER A 165 -2.09 -5.80 25.11
N ASP A 166 -0.99 -6.22 24.48
CA ASP A 166 0.32 -5.73 24.83
C ASP A 166 1.08 -5.19 23.60
N VAL A 167 2.03 -4.28 23.85
CA VAL A 167 3.13 -3.99 22.92
C VAL A 167 4.29 -4.88 23.34
N HIS A 168 4.51 -5.98 22.62
CA HIS A 168 5.51 -7.00 22.95
C HIS A 168 6.91 -6.58 22.50
N ILE A 169 7.83 -6.48 23.45
CA ILE A 169 9.27 -6.30 23.20
C ILE A 169 9.94 -7.64 23.47
N PRO A 170 10.62 -8.27 22.51
CA PRO A 170 11.29 -9.55 22.71
C PRO A 170 12.42 -9.48 23.75
N ASN A 171 12.84 -10.65 24.28
CA ASN A 171 14.00 -10.75 25.18
C ASN A 171 15.26 -10.17 24.53
N ASN A 172 16.06 -9.45 25.30
CA ASN A 172 17.30 -8.79 24.87
C ASN A 172 17.09 -7.72 23.78
N VAL A 173 15.86 -7.23 23.66
CA VAL A 173 15.51 -6.05 22.88
C VAL A 173 14.95 -5.00 23.84
N GLY A 174 15.47 -3.82 23.81
CA GLY A 174 15.10 -2.74 24.73
C GLY A 174 14.41 -1.57 24.06
N ILE A 175 13.79 -0.72 24.89
CA ILE A 175 13.37 0.63 24.51
C ILE A 175 14.50 1.57 24.91
N VAL A 176 15.12 2.23 23.95
CA VAL A 176 16.27 3.12 24.13
C VAL A 176 15.80 4.58 24.12
N PHE A 177 16.38 5.39 25.02
CA PHE A 177 16.09 6.82 25.14
C PHE A 177 17.35 7.62 24.79
N GLY A 178 17.52 8.00 23.52
CA GLY A 178 18.66 8.75 23.03
C GLY A 178 19.86 7.89 22.65
N GLY A 179 20.49 7.20 23.57
CA GLY A 179 21.64 6.31 23.32
C GLY A 179 21.55 5.04 24.14
N ASP A 180 22.38 4.05 23.82
CA ASP A 180 22.32 2.69 24.40
C ASP A 180 22.55 2.63 25.93
N SER A 181 23.01 3.74 26.53
CA SER A 181 23.20 3.86 27.98
C SER A 181 21.92 4.10 28.77
N GLU A 182 20.86 4.58 28.11
CA GLU A 182 19.55 4.83 28.72
C GLU A 182 18.51 3.92 28.06
N LYS A 183 18.12 2.83 28.76
CA LYS A 183 17.16 1.87 28.22
C LYS A 183 16.37 1.11 29.29
N ILE A 184 15.25 0.55 28.85
CA ILE A 184 14.47 -0.46 29.58
C ILE A 184 14.54 -1.76 28.77
N GLU A 185 15.08 -2.83 29.34
CA GLU A 185 15.30 -4.10 28.64
C GLU A 185 15.03 -5.29 29.53
N GLY A 186 14.37 -6.32 29.01
CA GLY A 186 14.13 -7.59 29.68
C GLY A 186 14.84 -8.75 28.98
N ASP A 187 15.41 -9.70 29.74
CA ASP A 187 16.07 -10.89 29.22
C ASP A 187 15.21 -12.18 29.33
N GLY A 188 13.99 -12.04 29.82
CA GLY A 188 13.06 -13.15 30.10
C GLY A 188 13.08 -13.60 31.57
N THR A 189 14.02 -13.10 32.35
CA THR A 189 14.12 -13.32 33.79
C THR A 189 14.08 -12.01 34.56
N ASP A 190 14.91 -11.06 34.15
CA ASP A 190 15.04 -9.75 34.78
C ASP A 190 14.60 -8.62 33.86
N LEU A 191 14.00 -7.58 34.43
CA LEU A 191 13.77 -6.29 33.79
C LEU A 191 14.74 -5.26 34.35
N VAL A 192 15.57 -4.69 33.51
CA VAL A 192 16.61 -3.72 33.89
C VAL A 192 16.28 -2.34 33.34
N ILE A 193 16.36 -1.32 34.19
CA ILE A 193 16.34 0.10 33.81
C ILE A 193 17.77 0.61 33.93
N SER A 194 18.40 0.93 32.81
CA SER A 194 19.76 1.49 32.74
C SER A 194 19.69 2.98 32.47
N ALA A 195 20.38 3.76 33.25
CA ALA A 195 20.48 5.21 33.09
C ALA A 195 21.74 5.74 33.83
N ASN A 196 22.29 6.88 33.39
CA ASN A 196 23.31 7.59 34.15
C ASN A 196 22.76 8.09 35.51
N ASN A 197 21.56 8.63 35.51
CA ASN A 197 20.83 9.01 36.70
C ASN A 197 19.36 8.63 36.54
N LEU A 198 18.81 7.94 37.51
CA LEU A 198 17.39 7.60 37.56
C LEU A 198 16.70 8.41 38.63
N THR A 199 15.72 9.22 38.27
CA THR A 199 14.80 9.89 39.18
C THR A 199 13.42 9.30 39.07
N VAL A 200 12.86 8.86 40.21
CA VAL A 200 11.46 8.41 40.26
C VAL A 200 10.69 9.51 41.03
N ASP A 201 9.87 10.27 40.32
CA ASP A 201 9.05 11.36 40.84
C ASP A 201 7.57 11.01 40.69
N ALA A 202 6.89 10.78 41.79
CA ALA A 202 5.50 10.40 41.83
C ALA A 202 4.66 11.48 42.53
N ALA A 203 3.54 11.88 41.95
CA ALA A 203 2.61 12.84 42.53
C ALA A 203 1.84 12.28 43.76
N ALA A 204 1.86 10.96 43.98
CA ALA A 204 1.28 10.30 45.14
C ALA A 204 2.34 9.36 45.78
N ASP A 205 2.10 8.08 45.86
CA ASP A 205 2.94 7.13 46.56
C ASP A 205 3.86 6.33 45.59
N ILE A 206 5.02 5.91 46.10
CA ILE A 206 5.86 4.90 45.47
C ILE A 206 5.78 3.62 46.31
N THR A 207 5.27 2.55 45.74
CA THR A 207 5.25 1.23 46.37
C THR A 207 6.31 0.34 45.71
N LEU A 208 7.24 -0.19 46.54
CA LEU A 208 8.21 -1.19 46.15
C LEU A 208 7.82 -2.50 46.84
N ASP A 209 7.33 -3.49 46.05
CA ASP A 209 6.88 -4.78 46.58
C ASP A 209 7.78 -5.90 46.06
N ALA A 210 8.49 -6.57 46.95
CA ALA A 210 9.37 -7.68 46.69
C ALA A 210 8.84 -8.95 47.35
N ALA A 211 8.32 -9.88 46.56
CA ALA A 211 7.80 -11.17 47.06
C ALA A 211 8.84 -12.00 47.83
N GLY A 212 10.15 -11.75 47.61
CA GLY A 212 11.27 -12.34 48.35
C GLY A 212 11.54 -11.74 49.73
N ASN A 213 10.72 -10.78 50.17
CA ASN A 213 10.82 -10.07 51.44
C ASN A 213 11.99 -9.07 51.57
N ASP A 214 12.91 -8.99 50.62
CA ASP A 214 14.10 -8.13 50.70
C ASP A 214 14.05 -7.01 49.64
N LEU A 215 14.29 -5.79 50.11
CA LEU A 215 14.65 -4.65 49.27
C LEU A 215 16.15 -4.39 49.42
N ASN A 216 16.92 -4.59 48.35
CA ASN A 216 18.37 -4.50 48.35
C ASN A 216 18.83 -3.16 47.73
N PHE A 217 19.72 -2.46 48.42
CA PHE A 217 20.40 -1.26 47.91
C PHE A 217 21.88 -1.62 47.69
N ALA A 218 22.33 -1.43 46.44
CA ALA A 218 23.69 -1.75 46.05
C ALA A 218 24.47 -0.52 45.62
N ALA A 219 25.76 -0.53 45.81
CA ALA A 219 26.72 0.43 45.29
C ALA A 219 27.88 -0.32 44.64
N GLY A 220 28.19 0.03 43.37
CA GLY A 220 29.26 -0.63 42.63
C GLY A 220 29.03 -2.13 42.44
N GLY A 221 27.76 -2.57 42.31
CA GLY A 221 27.39 -3.98 42.16
C GLY A 221 27.38 -4.81 43.48
N THR A 222 27.68 -4.17 44.62
CA THR A 222 27.66 -4.84 45.93
C THR A 222 26.50 -4.32 46.76
N THR A 223 25.66 -5.24 47.29
CA THR A 223 24.59 -4.85 48.24
C THR A 223 25.20 -4.27 49.49
N VAL A 224 24.82 -3.08 49.88
CA VAL A 224 25.32 -2.37 51.06
C VAL A 224 24.27 -2.24 52.15
N LEU A 225 22.99 -2.23 51.81
CA LEU A 225 21.86 -2.14 52.71
C LEU A 225 20.74 -3.05 52.27
N THR A 226 20.10 -3.74 53.19
CA THR A 226 18.87 -4.49 52.96
C THR A 226 17.77 -4.01 53.93
N ILE A 227 16.56 -3.90 53.41
CA ILE A 227 15.35 -3.81 54.22
C ILE A 227 14.62 -5.12 54.07
N THR A 228 14.47 -5.86 55.13
CA THR A 228 13.92 -7.22 55.17
C THR A 228 12.66 -7.27 56.01
N ASN A 229 11.61 -7.96 55.54
CA ASN A 229 10.51 -8.40 56.40
C ASN A 229 10.81 -9.78 56.97
N SER A 230 10.94 -9.91 58.26
CA SER A 230 11.16 -11.19 58.93
C SER A 230 10.15 -11.40 60.07
N SER A 231 9.25 -12.37 59.89
CA SER A 231 8.20 -12.68 60.89
C SER A 231 7.34 -11.47 61.31
N SER A 232 7.04 -10.58 60.35
CA SER A 232 6.33 -9.31 60.51
C SER A 232 7.18 -8.16 61.10
N ASP A 233 8.42 -8.40 61.45
CA ASP A 233 9.34 -7.34 61.82
C ASP A 233 10.03 -6.74 60.58
N VAL A 234 10.20 -5.43 60.56
CA VAL A 234 10.98 -4.73 59.53
C VAL A 234 12.41 -4.56 60.07
N ILE A 235 13.35 -5.18 59.37
CA ILE A 235 14.77 -5.15 59.72
C ILE A 235 15.52 -4.31 58.68
N VAL A 236 16.19 -3.24 59.10
CA VAL A 236 17.09 -2.42 58.27
C VAL A 236 18.53 -2.75 58.70
N LYS A 237 19.32 -3.31 57.82
CA LYS A 237 20.69 -3.76 58.19
C LYS A 237 21.71 -3.44 57.09
N PRO A 238 22.94 -3.03 57.44
CA PRO A 238 24.08 -3.04 56.56
C PRO A 238 24.47 -4.50 56.30
N ILE A 239 24.90 -4.84 55.10
CA ILE A 239 25.25 -6.22 54.66
C ILE A 239 26.76 -6.44 54.69
N VAL A 240 27.55 -5.38 54.77
CA VAL A 240 29.02 -5.52 54.86
C VAL A 240 29.42 -5.66 56.33
N ASP A 241 30.12 -6.76 56.65
CA ASP A 241 30.63 -7.03 58.01
C ASP A 241 31.50 -5.89 58.49
N THR A 242 31.40 -5.61 59.80
CA THR A 242 32.15 -4.56 60.53
C THR A 242 31.82 -3.14 60.06
N LYS A 243 30.65 -2.93 59.43
CA LYS A 243 30.13 -1.62 59.04
C LYS A 243 28.81 -1.35 59.77
N ASP A 244 28.65 -0.12 60.18
CA ASP A 244 27.52 0.32 60.99
C ASP A 244 26.49 1.03 60.08
N LEU A 245 25.23 1.01 60.50
CA LEU A 245 24.20 1.93 60.00
C LEU A 245 24.27 3.21 60.80
N ILE A 246 24.75 4.29 60.22
CA ILE A 246 24.99 5.56 60.88
C ILE A 246 23.97 6.59 60.41
N PHE A 247 23.27 7.19 61.33
CA PHE A 247 22.38 8.34 61.05
C PHE A 247 23.12 9.63 61.36
N GLN A 248 23.28 10.52 60.40
CA GLN A 248 24.00 11.79 60.54
C GLN A 248 23.13 12.95 60.17
N GLN A 249 23.37 14.08 60.82
CA GLN A 249 22.84 15.39 60.40
C GLN A 249 23.56 15.86 59.12
N ARG A 250 23.04 16.92 58.47
CA ARG A 250 23.60 17.50 57.27
C ARG A 250 25.08 17.92 57.40
N ASP A 251 25.47 18.35 58.60
CA ASP A 251 26.85 18.74 58.93
C ASP A 251 27.79 17.56 59.18
N GLY A 252 27.29 16.33 59.10
CA GLY A 252 28.06 15.12 59.36
C GLY A 252 28.07 14.66 60.81
N THR A 253 27.39 15.34 61.74
CA THR A 253 27.31 14.89 63.14
C THR A 253 26.44 13.65 63.24
N GLU A 254 26.96 12.60 63.84
CA GLU A 254 26.23 11.34 64.12
C GLU A 254 25.18 11.57 65.18
N VAL A 255 23.98 11.07 65.01
CA VAL A 255 22.88 11.15 65.95
C VAL A 255 22.45 9.81 66.52
N MET A 256 22.86 8.70 65.91
CA MET A 256 22.57 7.32 66.36
C MET A 256 23.56 6.34 65.75
#